data_00bbfd6988b9156c784f046bc6fb5fd7
#
_entry.id   00bbfd6988b9156c784f046bc6fb5fd7
#
_cell.length_a   1.000
_cell.length_b   1.000
_cell.length_c   1.000
_cell.angle_alpha   90.00
_cell.angle_beta   90.00
_cell.angle_gamma   90.00
#
_symmetry.space_group_name_H-M   'P 1'
#
loop_
_entity.id
_entity.type
_entity.pdbx_description
1 polymer ?
#
loop_
_entity_poly.entity_id
_entity_poly.type
_entity_poly.pdbx_seq_one_letter_code
_entity_poly.pdbx_strand_id
1 'polypeptide(L)'
;MTSLPLRILTAQILALLLSVGGSGTLWLPPLGPPLRVSEGYDLSRGPYAAGHRGIDLPATAGKAVLAPADGVVTFSGTVVDRPVLSIRVDAHTVVSFEPVASELQAGDAVARGQPLGTTTAGGHCRTECLHLGARVDDAYVNPMRFFRGRPVLVPW
;
A
#
# COMPACT_ATOMS: atom_id res chain seq x y z
N MET A 1 67.28 -19.94 2.80
CA MET A 1 66.42 -18.87 3.28
C MET A 1 65.49 -18.51 2.14
N THR A 2 64.31 -19.14 2.09
CA THR A 2 63.35 -19.03 0.98
C THR A 2 62.10 -18.37 1.50
N SER A 3 61.85 -17.15 1.06
CA SER A 3 60.64 -16.38 1.40
C SER A 3 59.44 -16.84 0.61
N LEU A 4 58.39 -17.24 1.27
CA LEU A 4 57.09 -17.62 0.69
C LEU A 4 56.31 -16.35 0.35
N PRO A 5 55.69 -16.16 -0.84
CA PRO A 5 54.84 -15.04 -1.11
C PRO A 5 53.41 -15.31 -0.55
N LEU A 6 52.93 -14.38 0.22
CA LEU A 6 51.56 -14.32 0.75
C LEU A 6 50.57 -14.10 -0.40
N ARG A 7 49.81 -15.14 -0.76
CA ARG A 7 48.73 -15.02 -1.72
C ARG A 7 47.52 -14.36 -1.06
N ILE A 8 47.26 -13.11 -1.46
CA ILE A 8 46.05 -12.40 -1.08
C ILE A 8 44.91 -13.00 -1.89
N LEU A 9 44.04 -13.76 -1.24
CA LEU A 9 42.74 -14.20 -1.80
C LEU A 9 41.80 -12.99 -1.80
N THR A 10 41.67 -12.32 -2.94
CA THR A 10 40.57 -11.37 -3.16
C THR A 10 39.30 -12.16 -3.39
N ALA A 11 38.47 -12.27 -2.37
CA ALA A 11 37.12 -12.75 -2.49
C ALA A 11 36.29 -11.70 -3.26
N GLN A 12 36.05 -11.94 -4.53
CA GLN A 12 35.07 -11.18 -5.29
C GLN A 12 33.67 -11.59 -4.83
N ILE A 13 33.05 -10.73 -4.02
CA ILE A 13 31.65 -10.84 -3.69
C ILE A 13 30.90 -10.36 -4.95
N LEU A 14 30.47 -11.31 -5.76
CA LEU A 14 29.56 -11.07 -6.86
C LEU A 14 28.17 -10.79 -6.27
N ALA A 15 27.87 -9.51 -6.05
CA ALA A 15 26.52 -9.06 -5.70
C ALA A 15 25.60 -9.32 -6.88
N LEU A 16 24.88 -10.44 -6.83
CA LEU A 16 23.82 -10.76 -7.77
C LEU A 16 22.65 -9.79 -7.50
N LEU A 17 22.63 -8.68 -8.23
CA LEU A 17 21.48 -7.79 -8.28
C LEU A 17 20.35 -8.56 -8.99
N LEU A 18 19.53 -9.25 -8.20
CA LEU A 18 18.24 -9.73 -8.64
C LEU A 18 17.38 -8.49 -8.93
N SER A 19 17.40 -8.06 -10.19
CA SER A 19 16.38 -7.17 -10.72
C SER A 19 15.04 -7.92 -10.67
N VAL A 20 14.32 -7.77 -9.58
CA VAL A 20 12.92 -8.18 -9.52
C VAL A 20 12.18 -7.26 -10.47
N GLY A 21 12.10 -7.69 -11.73
CA GLY A 21 11.21 -7.11 -12.71
C GLY A 21 9.80 -7.14 -12.13
N GLY A 22 9.24 -5.97 -11.84
CA GLY A 22 7.91 -5.83 -11.29
C GLY A 22 6.84 -6.33 -12.26
N SER A 23 6.62 -7.63 -12.28
CA SER A 23 5.33 -8.18 -12.67
C SER A 23 4.34 -7.62 -11.64
N GLY A 24 3.48 -6.68 -12.05
CA GLY A 24 2.56 -5.99 -11.15
C GLY A 24 1.67 -6.99 -10.42
N THR A 25 2.14 -7.45 -9.27
CA THR A 25 1.38 -8.35 -8.39
C THR A 25 0.14 -7.61 -7.95
N LEU A 26 -1.02 -8.20 -8.15
CA LEU A 26 -2.29 -7.62 -7.70
C LEU A 26 -2.24 -7.39 -6.19
N TRP A 27 -2.83 -6.29 -5.76
CA TRP A 27 -2.94 -5.98 -4.34
C TRP A 27 -3.81 -6.98 -3.60
N LEU A 28 -3.39 -7.32 -2.40
CA LEU A 28 -4.20 -8.10 -1.47
C LEU A 28 -5.32 -7.21 -0.91
N PRO A 29 -6.59 -7.68 -0.86
CA PRO A 29 -7.65 -6.95 -0.18
C PRO A 29 -7.29 -6.67 1.29
N PRO A 30 -7.27 -5.40 1.74
CA PRO A 30 -6.79 -5.05 3.09
C PRO A 30 -7.60 -5.65 4.23
N LEU A 31 -8.86 -5.99 3.99
CA LEU A 31 -9.74 -6.64 4.97
C LEU A 31 -9.88 -8.15 4.74
N GLY A 32 -9.01 -8.72 3.89
CA GLY A 32 -9.07 -10.11 3.44
C GLY A 32 -10.02 -10.30 2.25
N PRO A 33 -9.86 -11.45 1.54
CA PRO A 33 -10.72 -11.78 0.42
C PRO A 33 -12.13 -12.21 0.90
N PRO A 34 -13.17 -12.01 0.06
CA PRO A 34 -13.16 -11.27 -1.20
C PRO A 34 -13.15 -9.76 -0.98
N LEU A 35 -12.60 -8.99 -1.92
CA LEU A 35 -12.69 -7.53 -1.89
C LEU A 35 -14.16 -7.11 -2.00
N ARG A 36 -14.65 -6.39 -1.01
CA ARG A 36 -15.99 -5.80 -0.98
C ARG A 36 -15.86 -4.28 -0.95
N VAL A 37 -16.61 -3.59 -1.78
CA VAL A 37 -16.61 -2.11 -1.90
C VAL A 37 -18.03 -1.63 -1.65
N SER A 38 -18.23 -0.75 -0.67
CA SER A 38 -19.51 -0.10 -0.38
C SER A 38 -19.66 1.22 -1.12
N GLU A 39 -18.56 1.99 -1.29
CA GLU A 39 -18.54 3.23 -2.04
C GLU A 39 -17.32 3.27 -2.95
N GLY A 40 -17.55 3.61 -4.23
CA GLY A 40 -16.52 3.63 -5.28
C GLY A 40 -15.82 4.98 -5.39
N TYR A 41 -14.65 4.96 -6.07
CA TYR A 41 -13.94 6.17 -6.45
C TYR A 41 -14.77 7.04 -7.40
N ASP A 42 -14.91 8.34 -7.06
CA ASP A 42 -15.62 9.33 -7.89
C ASP A 42 -14.91 10.69 -7.90
N LEU A 43 -14.37 11.07 -9.03
CA LEU A 43 -13.88 12.42 -9.32
C LEU A 43 -14.58 13.00 -10.57
N SER A 44 -15.80 12.61 -10.86
CA SER A 44 -16.56 13.02 -12.04
C SER A 44 -16.71 14.54 -12.16
N ARG A 45 -16.66 15.27 -11.04
CA ARG A 45 -16.77 16.74 -10.98
C ARG A 45 -15.43 17.46 -11.07
N GLY A 46 -14.32 16.72 -11.24
CA GLY A 46 -12.96 17.27 -11.33
C GLY A 46 -12.12 17.11 -10.06
N PRO A 47 -10.79 17.29 -10.17
CA PRO A 47 -9.84 16.95 -9.11
C PRO A 47 -9.95 17.83 -7.85
N TYR A 48 -10.52 19.02 -7.97
CA TYR A 48 -10.69 19.98 -6.86
C TYR A 48 -12.13 20.05 -6.34
N ALA A 49 -13.08 19.39 -6.99
CA ALA A 49 -14.46 19.34 -6.54
C ALA A 49 -14.67 18.35 -5.41
N ALA A 50 -15.82 18.42 -4.75
CA ALA A 50 -16.28 17.38 -3.86
C ALA A 50 -16.41 16.05 -4.63
N GLY A 51 -15.77 15.01 -4.14
CA GLY A 51 -15.74 13.69 -4.74
C GLY A 51 -15.13 12.68 -3.79
N HIS A 52 -15.20 11.40 -4.13
CA HIS A 52 -14.65 10.30 -3.34
C HIS A 52 -13.27 9.90 -3.88
N ARG A 53 -12.20 10.25 -3.13
CA ARG A 53 -10.78 10.07 -3.56
C ARG A 53 -10.20 8.71 -3.21
N GLY A 54 -11.07 7.70 -3.08
CA GLY A 54 -10.71 6.34 -2.74
C GLY A 54 -11.86 5.38 -2.95
N ILE A 55 -11.82 4.28 -2.24
CA ILE A 55 -12.91 3.31 -2.11
C ILE A 55 -13.17 3.04 -0.65
N ASP A 56 -14.42 2.81 -0.29
CA ASP A 56 -14.79 2.40 1.05
C ASP A 56 -15.06 0.90 1.10
N LEU A 57 -14.46 0.26 2.08
CA LEU A 57 -14.59 -1.17 2.34
C LEU A 57 -15.38 -1.37 3.62
N PRO A 58 -16.49 -2.11 3.60
CA PRO A 58 -17.28 -2.33 4.81
C PRO A 58 -16.45 -2.94 5.93
N ALA A 59 -16.39 -2.28 7.08
CA ALA A 59 -15.62 -2.72 8.23
C ALA A 59 -16.25 -2.19 9.52
N THR A 60 -16.24 -3.02 10.55
CA THR A 60 -16.51 -2.58 11.92
C THR A 60 -15.20 -2.17 12.60
N ALA A 61 -15.28 -1.35 13.65
CA ALA A 61 -14.11 -1.01 14.46
C ALA A 61 -13.44 -2.28 15.03
N GLY A 62 -12.10 -2.26 15.12
CA GLY A 62 -11.28 -3.38 15.59
C GLY A 62 -10.93 -4.42 14.51
N LYS A 63 -11.38 -4.25 13.28
CA LYS A 63 -11.02 -5.16 12.17
C LYS A 63 -9.55 -4.95 11.79
N ALA A 64 -8.78 -6.03 11.70
CA ALA A 64 -7.40 -5.98 11.23
C ALA A 64 -7.31 -5.49 9.78
N VAL A 65 -6.36 -4.59 9.52
CA VAL A 65 -6.04 -4.05 8.20
C VAL A 65 -4.69 -4.60 7.76
N LEU A 66 -4.64 -5.20 6.57
CA LEU A 66 -3.46 -5.85 6.01
C LEU A 66 -2.82 -5.00 4.92
N ALA A 67 -1.50 -5.05 4.82
CA ALA A 67 -0.75 -4.42 3.73
C ALA A 67 -1.13 -5.06 2.37
N PRO A 68 -1.58 -4.28 1.38
CA PRO A 68 -1.94 -4.81 0.07
C PRO A 68 -0.74 -5.26 -0.75
N ALA A 69 0.43 -4.70 -0.48
CA ALA A 69 1.71 -4.98 -1.13
C ALA A 69 2.84 -4.72 -0.12
N ASP A 70 4.06 -5.12 -0.46
CA ASP A 70 5.26 -4.69 0.25
C ASP A 70 5.39 -3.17 0.18
N GLY A 71 5.97 -2.56 1.20
CA GLY A 71 6.14 -1.11 1.20
C GLY A 71 6.85 -0.57 2.42
N VAL A 72 6.85 0.76 2.54
CA VAL A 72 7.40 1.49 3.68
C VAL A 72 6.35 2.50 4.16
N VAL A 73 6.13 2.56 5.46
CA VAL A 73 5.25 3.55 6.08
C VAL A 73 5.79 4.95 5.81
N THR A 74 4.96 5.82 5.26
CA THR A 74 5.31 7.23 5.00
C THR A 74 4.63 8.20 5.95
N PHE A 75 3.52 7.77 6.55
CA PHE A 75 2.77 8.55 7.53
C PHE A 75 2.00 7.63 8.46
N SER A 76 2.01 7.95 9.75
CA SER A 76 1.17 7.32 10.77
C SER A 76 0.80 8.40 11.80
N GLY A 77 -0.47 8.75 11.91
CA GLY A 77 -0.89 9.82 12.82
C GLY A 77 -2.34 10.23 12.64
N THR A 78 -2.78 11.23 13.40
CA THR A 78 -4.14 11.75 13.33
C THR A 78 -4.22 12.92 12.34
N VAL A 79 -5.20 12.86 11.45
CA VAL A 79 -5.54 13.94 10.52
C VAL A 79 -6.95 14.40 10.86
N VAL A 80 -7.05 15.63 11.40
CA VAL A 80 -8.29 16.25 11.89
C VAL A 80 -8.95 15.42 13.00
N ASP A 81 -9.78 14.46 12.65
CA ASP A 81 -10.65 13.69 13.56
C ASP A 81 -10.49 12.17 13.42
N ARG A 82 -9.49 11.71 12.65
CA ARG A 82 -9.30 10.28 12.38
C ARG A 82 -7.82 9.90 12.28
N PRO A 83 -7.45 8.71 12.74
CA PRO A 83 -6.11 8.19 12.51
C PRO A 83 -5.96 7.70 11.07
N VAL A 84 -4.81 8.03 10.47
CA VAL A 84 -4.45 7.72 9.09
C VAL A 84 -3.11 7.00 9.07
N LEU A 85 -3.01 5.95 8.28
CA LEU A 85 -1.76 5.28 7.96
C LEU A 85 -1.56 5.33 6.45
N SER A 86 -0.35 5.70 6.01
CA SER A 86 0.01 5.67 4.59
C SER A 86 1.28 4.87 4.38
N ILE A 87 1.31 4.04 3.34
CA ILE A 87 2.49 3.29 2.91
C ILE A 87 2.82 3.62 1.46
N ARG A 88 4.13 3.71 1.15
CA ARG A 88 4.65 3.78 -0.20
C ARG A 88 4.96 2.37 -0.67
N VAL A 89 4.30 1.92 -1.72
CA VAL A 89 4.43 0.55 -2.25
C VAL A 89 5.40 0.44 -3.43
N ASP A 90 5.70 1.57 -4.09
CA ASP A 90 6.73 1.69 -5.12
C ASP A 90 7.19 3.15 -5.25
N ALA A 91 8.05 3.46 -6.24
CA ALA A 91 8.62 4.80 -6.42
C ALA A 91 7.56 5.90 -6.65
N HIS A 92 6.37 5.53 -7.13
CA HIS A 92 5.33 6.44 -7.59
C HIS A 92 4.04 6.34 -6.78
N THR A 93 3.81 5.20 -6.09
CA THR A 93 2.50 4.85 -5.54
C THR A 93 2.49 4.91 -4.02
N VAL A 94 1.57 5.71 -3.47
CA VAL A 94 1.25 5.76 -2.04
C VAL A 94 -0.19 5.33 -1.84
N VAL A 95 -0.43 4.45 -0.87
CA VAL A 95 -1.77 4.05 -0.45
C VAL A 95 -2.00 4.49 0.99
N SER A 96 -3.18 5.03 1.26
CA SER A 96 -3.59 5.53 2.58
C SER A 96 -4.83 4.80 3.06
N PHE A 97 -4.89 4.58 4.36
CA PHE A 97 -5.96 3.86 5.06
C PHE A 97 -6.48 4.74 6.19
N GLU A 98 -7.79 4.89 6.28
CA GLU A 98 -8.46 5.65 7.34
C GLU A 98 -9.90 5.17 7.61
N PRO A 99 -10.34 5.16 8.86
CA PRO A 99 -9.60 5.38 10.09
C PRO A 99 -8.87 4.10 10.54
N VAL A 100 -7.55 4.17 10.75
CA VAL A 100 -6.73 3.03 11.18
C VAL A 100 -5.83 3.42 12.34
N ALA A 101 -6.02 2.79 13.49
CA ALA A 101 -5.09 2.86 14.60
C ALA A 101 -3.92 1.90 14.35
N SER A 102 -2.69 2.42 14.40
CA SER A 102 -1.46 1.69 14.12
C SER A 102 -0.36 2.07 15.09
N GLU A 103 0.49 1.11 15.43
CA GLU A 103 1.73 1.35 16.19
C GLU A 103 2.94 1.56 15.27
N LEU A 104 2.77 1.33 13.96
CA LEU A 104 3.81 1.54 12.97
C LEU A 104 4.13 3.03 12.83
N GLN A 105 5.40 3.31 12.51
CA GLN A 105 5.92 4.67 12.36
C GLN A 105 6.47 4.88 10.94
N ALA A 106 6.58 6.14 10.52
CA ALA A 106 7.22 6.48 9.26
C ALA A 106 8.65 5.91 9.21
N GLY A 107 8.97 5.21 8.13
CA GLY A 107 10.22 4.48 7.93
C GLY A 107 10.13 2.98 8.15
N ASP A 108 9.08 2.47 8.82
CA ASP A 108 8.91 1.03 9.02
C ASP A 108 8.62 0.32 7.69
N ALA A 109 9.36 -0.76 7.44
CA ALA A 109 9.08 -1.63 6.30
C ALA A 109 7.94 -2.58 6.63
N VAL A 110 7.06 -2.81 5.67
CA VAL A 110 5.93 -3.74 5.79
C VAL A 110 5.91 -4.71 4.62
N ALA A 111 5.60 -5.96 4.90
CA ALA A 111 5.44 -7.00 3.89
C ALA A 111 3.96 -7.13 3.49
N ARG A 112 3.71 -7.51 2.24
CA ARG A 112 2.37 -7.83 1.74
C ARG A 112 1.66 -8.83 2.66
N GLY A 113 0.46 -8.49 3.10
CA GLY A 113 -0.33 -9.29 4.05
C GLY A 113 0.02 -9.08 5.53
N GLN A 114 1.05 -8.31 5.84
CA GLN A 114 1.37 -7.96 7.23
C GLN A 114 0.27 -7.08 7.82
N PRO A 115 -0.13 -7.29 9.09
CA PRO A 115 -1.02 -6.38 9.79
C PRO A 115 -0.44 -4.97 9.89
N LEU A 116 -1.20 -3.97 9.48
CA LEU A 116 -0.85 -2.55 9.56
C LEU A 116 -1.43 -1.87 10.81
N GLY A 117 -2.48 -2.43 11.36
CA GLY A 117 -3.24 -1.88 12.48
C GLY A 117 -4.68 -2.38 12.47
N THR A 118 -5.56 -1.65 13.11
CA THR A 118 -6.98 -1.99 13.20
C THR A 118 -7.85 -0.79 12.83
N THR A 119 -8.99 -1.06 12.21
CA THR A 119 -10.01 -0.04 11.97
C THR A 119 -10.52 0.54 13.29
N THR A 120 -10.84 1.83 13.28
CA THR A 120 -11.39 2.53 14.45
C THR A 120 -12.49 3.49 14.02
N ALA A 121 -12.87 4.43 14.90
CA ALA A 121 -13.84 5.47 14.57
C ALA A 121 -13.15 6.70 13.99
N GLY A 122 -13.85 7.44 13.15
CA GLY A 122 -13.45 8.77 12.67
C GLY A 122 -13.76 9.01 11.20
N GLY A 123 -13.65 10.28 10.79
CA GLY A 123 -13.91 10.71 9.44
C GLY A 123 -15.32 10.38 8.94
N HIS A 124 -15.50 10.28 7.62
CA HIS A 124 -16.79 9.94 7.01
C HIS A 124 -17.20 8.48 7.27
N CYS A 125 -16.24 7.58 7.46
CA CYS A 125 -16.50 6.17 7.78
C CYS A 125 -17.15 5.94 9.13
N ARG A 126 -16.99 6.87 10.10
CA ARG A 126 -17.40 6.71 11.48
C ARG A 126 -16.90 5.39 12.08
N THR A 127 -17.67 4.31 12.03
CA THR A 127 -17.29 2.95 12.48
C THR A 127 -17.67 1.88 11.47
N GLU A 128 -18.05 2.24 10.25
CA GLU A 128 -18.74 1.34 9.31
C GLU A 128 -17.90 1.02 8.06
N CYS A 129 -16.81 1.73 7.84
CA CYS A 129 -15.94 1.45 6.71
C CYS A 129 -14.46 1.68 7.02
N LEU A 130 -13.62 1.13 6.14
CA LEU A 130 -12.23 1.50 5.93
C LEU A 130 -12.15 2.23 4.59
N HIS A 131 -11.77 3.50 4.61
CA HIS A 131 -11.44 4.24 3.41
C HIS A 131 -10.04 3.89 2.94
N LEU A 132 -9.88 3.56 1.65
CA LEU A 132 -8.61 3.30 0.99
C LEU A 132 -8.43 4.27 -0.17
N GLY A 133 -7.47 5.18 -0.02
CA GLY A 133 -7.04 6.10 -1.07
C GLY A 133 -5.75 5.63 -1.73
N ALA A 134 -5.58 5.89 -3.03
CA ALA A 134 -4.33 5.65 -3.74
C ALA A 134 -3.92 6.87 -4.55
N ARG A 135 -2.61 7.18 -4.52
CA ARG A 135 -2.00 8.24 -5.34
C ARG A 135 -0.85 7.66 -6.15
N VAL A 136 -0.78 8.06 -7.40
CA VAL A 136 0.36 7.80 -8.29
C VAL A 136 0.89 9.15 -8.74
N ASP A 137 2.17 9.41 -8.49
CA ASP A 137 2.80 10.71 -8.74
C ASP A 137 1.97 11.88 -8.16
N ASP A 138 1.56 11.72 -6.89
CA ASP A 138 0.70 12.62 -6.12
C ASP A 138 -0.73 12.85 -6.63
N ALA A 139 -1.11 12.29 -7.76
CA ALA A 139 -2.47 12.34 -8.27
C ALA A 139 -3.32 11.18 -7.73
N TYR A 140 -4.53 11.49 -7.24
CA TYR A 140 -5.48 10.45 -6.83
C TYR A 140 -5.91 9.61 -8.02
N VAL A 141 -5.90 8.29 -7.82
CA VAL A 141 -6.32 7.31 -8.82
C VAL A 141 -7.33 6.33 -8.23
N ASN A 142 -8.16 5.73 -9.09
CA ASN A 142 -9.07 4.69 -8.63
C ASN A 142 -8.30 3.47 -8.13
N PRO A 143 -8.38 3.12 -6.82
CA PRO A 143 -7.64 2.00 -6.25
C PRO A 143 -7.98 0.64 -6.87
N MET A 144 -9.18 0.50 -7.45
CA MET A 144 -9.62 -0.75 -8.07
C MET A 144 -8.68 -1.25 -9.17
N ARG A 145 -7.90 -0.34 -9.79
CA ARG A 145 -6.91 -0.70 -10.82
C ARG A 145 -5.81 -1.64 -10.31
N PHE A 146 -5.54 -1.63 -9.01
CA PHE A 146 -4.51 -2.46 -8.39
C PHE A 146 -5.03 -3.84 -7.93
N PHE A 147 -6.35 -3.98 -7.80
CA PHE A 147 -7.00 -5.25 -7.41
C PHE A 147 -7.48 -6.07 -8.61
N ARG A 148 -7.48 -5.51 -9.81
CA ARG A 148 -7.92 -6.17 -11.04
C ARG A 148 -6.77 -6.25 -12.03
N GLY A 149 -6.56 -7.41 -12.63
CA GLY A 149 -5.64 -7.54 -13.76
C GLY A 149 -6.03 -6.58 -14.89
N ARG A 150 -5.04 -6.14 -15.68
CA ARG A 150 -5.34 -5.38 -16.90
C ARG A 150 -6.15 -6.26 -17.83
N PRO A 151 -7.25 -5.77 -18.43
CA PRO A 151 -7.94 -6.49 -19.47
C PRO A 151 -6.95 -6.79 -20.61
N VAL A 152 -6.85 -8.05 -21.01
CA VAL A 152 -6.09 -8.46 -22.19
C VAL A 152 -7.09 -8.56 -23.33
N LEU A 153 -6.90 -7.75 -24.38
CA LEU A 153 -7.66 -7.90 -25.61
C LEU A 153 -7.17 -9.19 -26.29
N VAL A 154 -8.03 -10.19 -26.39
CA VAL A 154 -7.77 -11.39 -27.20
C VAL A 154 -8.17 -11.06 -28.65
N PRO A 155 -7.29 -11.31 -29.65
CA PRO A 155 -7.68 -11.19 -31.06
C PRO A 155 -8.81 -12.19 -31.36
N TRP A 156 -9.71 -11.79 -32.21
CA TRP A 156 -10.80 -12.62 -32.73
C TRP A 156 -10.28 -13.79 -33.53
#